data_e578d95405ba0377dfd1cd2b28db45e6
#
_entry.id   e578d95405ba0377dfd1cd2b28db45e6
#
_cell.length_a   1.000
_cell.length_b   1.000
_cell.length_c   1.000
_cell.angle_alpha   90.00
_cell.angle_beta   90.00
_cell.angle_gamma   90.00
#
_symmetry.space_group_name_H-M   'P 1'
#
loop_
_entity.id
_entity.type
_entity.pdbx_description
1 polymer ?
#
loop_
_entity_poly.entity_id
_entity_poly.type
_entity_poly.pdbx_seq_one_letter_code
_entity_poly.pdbx_strand_id
1 'polypeptide(L)'
;MYGMDEKCKRCDGIKGLREEPATIVFILENQLLKDKLKRQLANITSKYQEEEDSITIEVPGLRSFFEKFYQTNTFSELEGEDIWIVVLSSGEMLKSHHVKNARNLNFWLSQVACSKYIKILEEKRLTVYFHPIVNKDLSVIGFECLIRGIEQDGSLVSPAYLFDCAEKTNSIFYFDRTCREVAIRKSAEKGLKDVLIFINFVPTSIDNPETCLKTTIELADSYNLKHENIVFEVVETHKVEDIKHLRNILDYYREKGFKVALDDVGSGFSGLTNLVNLHPDIIKIDREIIHNINGDDLKQGVVEALVNLCRKNNIKVLAEGVETIGEFNFISERVDYMQGFLFAKPSPEPSRQISVKGS
;
A
#
# COMPACT_ATOMS: atom_id res chain seq x y z
N MET A 1 11.24 -8.31 34.59
CA MET A 1 9.79 -8.45 34.29
C MET A 1 9.52 -7.39 33.23
N TYR A 2 9.81 -7.69 31.98
CA TYR A 2 9.56 -6.76 30.86
C TYR A 2 8.23 -7.13 30.21
N GLY A 3 7.45 -6.08 29.99
CA GLY A 3 6.06 -6.13 29.67
C GLY A 3 5.71 -6.91 28.41
N MET A 4 4.49 -7.40 28.45
CA MET A 4 3.77 -8.05 27.35
C MET A 4 3.94 -7.28 26.05
N ASP A 5 4.34 -7.99 25.00
CA ASP A 5 4.29 -7.53 23.60
C ASP A 5 2.89 -6.95 23.33
N GLU A 6 2.76 -5.63 23.36
CA GLU A 6 1.58 -4.96 22.84
C GLU A 6 1.60 -5.08 21.29
N LYS A 7 1.00 -6.17 20.82
CA LYS A 7 0.73 -6.32 19.39
C LYS A 7 -0.21 -5.18 18.98
N CYS A 8 0.18 -4.42 17.98
CA CYS A 8 -0.67 -3.41 17.39
C CYS A 8 -1.97 -4.05 16.88
N LYS A 9 -3.10 -3.76 17.51
CA LYS A 9 -4.41 -4.32 17.16
C LYS A 9 -4.82 -4.09 15.71
N ARG A 10 -4.30 -3.03 15.07
CA ARG A 10 -4.54 -2.69 13.65
C ARG A 10 -3.78 -3.62 12.69
N CYS A 11 -2.78 -4.34 13.20
CA CYS A 11 -1.96 -5.29 12.43
C CYS A 11 -2.35 -6.76 12.63
N ASP A 12 -3.47 -7.07 13.28
CA ASP A 12 -3.86 -8.45 13.67
C ASP A 12 -4.38 -9.32 12.51
N GLY A 13 -4.23 -8.88 11.27
CA GLY A 13 -4.64 -9.61 10.09
C GLY A 13 -6.05 -9.23 9.60
N ILE A 14 -6.34 -9.66 8.39
CA ILE A 14 -7.66 -9.52 7.79
C ILE A 14 -8.34 -10.88 7.82
N LYS A 15 -9.65 -10.88 8.10
CA LYS A 15 -10.48 -12.07 8.00
C LYS A 15 -11.65 -11.77 7.08
N GLY A 16 -11.81 -12.59 6.07
CA GLY A 16 -12.97 -12.51 5.18
C GLY A 16 -14.28 -12.83 5.92
N LEU A 17 -15.38 -12.50 5.26
CA LEU A 17 -16.70 -12.88 5.73
C LEU A 17 -16.81 -14.41 5.85
N ARG A 18 -17.21 -14.90 7.02
CA ARG A 18 -17.41 -16.32 7.28
C ARG A 18 -18.84 -16.73 6.95
N GLU A 19 -19.02 -17.99 6.58
CA GLU A 19 -20.33 -18.59 6.38
C GLU A 19 -20.86 -19.16 7.70
N GLU A 20 -21.15 -18.23 8.64
CA GLU A 20 -21.65 -18.55 9.98
C GLU A 20 -23.00 -17.86 10.18
N PRO A 21 -23.95 -18.47 10.92
CA PRO A 21 -25.21 -17.82 11.29
C PRO A 21 -24.93 -16.56 12.11
N ALA A 22 -25.66 -15.47 11.83
CA ALA A 22 -25.47 -14.20 12.49
C ALA A 22 -26.79 -13.42 12.65
N THR A 23 -26.81 -12.54 13.64
CA THR A 23 -27.77 -11.46 13.80
C THR A 23 -27.16 -10.20 13.22
N ILE A 24 -27.82 -9.55 12.27
CA ILE A 24 -27.39 -8.29 11.65
C ILE A 24 -28.34 -7.19 12.10
N VAL A 25 -27.80 -6.15 12.69
CA VAL A 25 -28.56 -4.96 13.10
C VAL A 25 -28.13 -3.79 12.22
N PHE A 26 -29.04 -3.30 11.40
CA PHE A 26 -28.89 -2.06 10.64
C PHE A 26 -29.37 -0.90 11.49
N ILE A 27 -28.57 0.12 11.64
CA ILE A 27 -28.86 1.33 12.42
C ILE A 27 -28.87 2.50 11.45
N LEU A 28 -30.00 3.19 11.36
CA LEU A 28 -30.20 4.32 10.45
C LEU A 28 -31.39 5.19 10.90
N GLU A 29 -31.20 6.50 10.90
CA GLU A 29 -32.21 7.49 11.32
C GLU A 29 -33.11 7.94 10.13
N ASN A 30 -32.59 7.87 8.91
CA ASN A 30 -33.25 8.38 7.72
C ASN A 30 -34.36 7.41 7.24
N GLN A 31 -35.64 7.84 7.32
CA GLN A 31 -36.80 7.04 6.96
C GLN A 31 -36.80 6.62 5.47
N LEU A 32 -36.31 7.46 4.56
CA LEU A 32 -36.25 7.11 3.13
C LEU A 32 -35.23 5.98 2.88
N LEU A 33 -34.08 6.06 3.56
CA LEU A 33 -33.07 4.97 3.51
C LEU A 33 -33.61 3.70 4.14
N LYS A 34 -34.36 3.81 5.24
CA LYS A 34 -35.00 2.69 5.91
C LYS A 34 -36.01 1.98 5.02
N ASP A 35 -36.83 2.72 4.30
CA ASP A 35 -37.80 2.15 3.35
C ASP A 35 -37.11 1.54 2.12
N LYS A 36 -36.01 2.12 1.68
CA LYS A 36 -35.15 1.57 0.61
C LYS A 36 -34.51 0.25 1.05
N LEU A 37 -33.98 0.21 2.29
CA LEU A 37 -33.41 -0.99 2.90
C LEU A 37 -34.46 -2.12 3.03
N LYS A 38 -35.66 -1.82 3.52
CA LYS A 38 -36.76 -2.80 3.61
C LYS A 38 -37.09 -3.42 2.26
N ARG A 39 -37.19 -2.61 1.21
CA ARG A 39 -37.42 -3.10 -0.17
C ARG A 39 -36.33 -4.04 -0.65
N GLN A 40 -35.07 -3.72 -0.34
CA GLN A 40 -33.96 -4.61 -0.70
C GLN A 40 -33.94 -5.89 0.14
N LEU A 41 -34.17 -5.79 1.44
CA LEU A 41 -34.23 -6.96 2.34
C LEU A 41 -35.34 -7.91 1.94
N ALA A 42 -36.50 -7.41 1.49
CA ALA A 42 -37.63 -8.25 1.04
C ALA A 42 -37.26 -9.22 -0.10
N ASN A 43 -36.23 -8.91 -0.89
CA ASN A 43 -35.70 -9.78 -1.93
C ASN A 43 -34.77 -10.89 -1.39
N ILE A 44 -34.29 -10.76 -0.14
CA ILE A 44 -33.28 -11.65 0.45
C ILE A 44 -33.82 -12.45 1.62
N THR A 45 -34.65 -11.81 2.46
CA THR A 45 -35.25 -12.42 3.65
C THR A 45 -36.68 -11.92 3.86
N SER A 46 -37.56 -12.81 4.33
CA SER A 46 -38.95 -12.47 4.63
C SER A 46 -39.20 -12.07 6.09
N LYS A 47 -38.18 -12.12 6.93
CA LYS A 47 -38.32 -11.88 8.38
C LYS A 47 -37.32 -10.85 8.85
N TYR A 48 -37.83 -9.74 9.38
CA TYR A 48 -37.05 -8.73 10.08
C TYR A 48 -37.85 -8.18 11.25
N GLN A 49 -37.13 -7.71 12.28
CA GLN A 49 -37.71 -6.91 13.37
C GLN A 49 -37.36 -5.45 13.12
N GLU A 50 -38.34 -4.57 13.25
CA GLU A 50 -38.16 -3.14 13.03
C GLU A 50 -38.38 -2.40 14.35
N GLU A 51 -37.45 -1.50 14.67
CA GLU A 51 -37.54 -0.52 15.76
C GLU A 51 -37.41 0.89 15.16
N GLU A 52 -37.52 1.94 16.00
CA GLU A 52 -37.51 3.31 15.54
C GLU A 52 -36.28 3.63 14.65
N ASP A 53 -35.07 3.29 15.09
CA ASP A 53 -33.82 3.60 14.42
C ASP A 53 -33.06 2.34 13.95
N SER A 54 -33.71 1.19 13.94
CA SER A 54 -33.00 -0.05 13.56
C SER A 54 -33.87 -1.07 12.81
N ILE A 55 -33.20 -1.93 12.06
CA ILE A 55 -33.77 -3.15 11.48
C ILE A 55 -32.86 -4.31 11.84
N THR A 56 -33.42 -5.33 12.45
CA THR A 56 -32.69 -6.55 12.84
C THR A 56 -33.13 -7.74 12.01
N ILE A 57 -32.17 -8.51 11.51
CA ILE A 57 -32.42 -9.75 10.77
C ILE A 57 -31.54 -10.88 11.30
N GLU A 58 -32.07 -12.12 11.19
CA GLU A 58 -31.29 -13.34 11.40
C GLU A 58 -30.92 -13.91 10.02
N VAL A 59 -29.65 -14.24 9.84
CA VAL A 59 -29.17 -14.85 8.60
C VAL A 59 -28.48 -16.18 8.88
N PRO A 60 -28.72 -17.22 8.05
CA PRO A 60 -28.07 -18.52 8.21
C PRO A 60 -26.59 -18.52 7.84
N GLY A 61 -26.16 -17.57 7.01
CA GLY A 61 -24.78 -17.39 6.56
C GLY A 61 -24.51 -15.93 6.30
N LEU A 62 -23.56 -15.36 7.05
CA LEU A 62 -23.21 -13.95 6.95
C LEU A 62 -22.64 -13.60 5.56
N ARG A 63 -21.76 -14.45 5.05
CA ARG A 63 -21.13 -14.27 3.74
C ARG A 63 -22.15 -14.31 2.62
N SER A 64 -22.96 -15.37 2.53
CA SER A 64 -24.01 -15.53 1.51
C SER A 64 -25.02 -14.40 1.53
N PHE A 65 -25.32 -13.87 2.74
CA PHE A 65 -26.20 -12.70 2.87
C PHE A 65 -25.58 -11.47 2.19
N PHE A 66 -24.34 -11.10 2.53
CA PHE A 66 -23.71 -9.91 1.95
C PHE A 66 -23.40 -10.08 0.46
N GLU A 67 -23.09 -11.28 -0.02
CA GLU A 67 -22.94 -11.56 -1.46
C GLU A 67 -24.26 -11.27 -2.23
N LYS A 68 -25.40 -11.77 -1.72
CA LYS A 68 -26.72 -11.46 -2.31
C LYS A 68 -27.06 -9.98 -2.20
N PHE A 69 -26.80 -9.39 -1.02
CA PHE A 69 -27.06 -7.98 -0.78
C PHE A 69 -26.24 -7.11 -1.73
N TYR A 70 -24.97 -7.43 -1.97
CA TYR A 70 -24.10 -6.75 -2.93
C TYR A 70 -24.62 -6.84 -4.36
N GLN A 71 -25.08 -8.01 -4.80
CA GLN A 71 -25.61 -8.22 -6.16
C GLN A 71 -26.87 -7.39 -6.44
N THR A 72 -27.69 -7.16 -5.43
CA THR A 72 -28.95 -6.41 -5.55
C THR A 72 -28.85 -4.99 -5.00
N ASN A 73 -27.67 -4.56 -4.60
CA ASN A 73 -27.45 -3.27 -3.95
C ASN A 73 -27.79 -2.11 -4.85
N THR A 74 -28.64 -1.23 -4.37
CA THR A 74 -29.07 0.00 -5.03
C THR A 74 -28.60 1.27 -4.31
N PHE A 75 -27.84 1.12 -3.20
CA PHE A 75 -27.34 2.26 -2.45
C PHE A 75 -26.12 2.88 -3.13
N SER A 76 -26.06 4.21 -3.13
CA SER A 76 -24.84 4.95 -3.48
C SER A 76 -23.84 4.89 -2.34
N GLU A 77 -22.57 5.26 -2.61
CA GLU A 77 -21.54 5.37 -1.57
C GLU A 77 -21.98 6.31 -0.43
N LEU A 78 -22.54 7.46 -0.75
CA LEU A 78 -23.01 8.43 0.26
C LEU A 78 -24.13 7.84 1.13
N GLU A 79 -25.11 7.16 0.51
CA GLU A 79 -26.17 6.48 1.28
C GLU A 79 -25.61 5.35 2.16
N GLY A 80 -24.57 4.67 1.70
CA GLY A 80 -23.93 3.60 2.44
C GLY A 80 -23.14 4.09 3.67
N GLU A 81 -22.71 5.34 3.70
CA GLU A 81 -22.07 5.95 4.86
C GLU A 81 -23.06 6.16 6.04
N ASP A 82 -24.32 6.43 5.72
CA ASP A 82 -25.38 6.71 6.70
C ASP A 82 -26.04 5.44 7.27
N ILE A 83 -25.70 4.25 6.74
CA ILE A 83 -26.24 2.97 7.20
C ILE A 83 -25.17 2.25 8.01
N TRP A 84 -25.34 2.21 9.33
CA TRP A 84 -24.42 1.50 10.22
C TRP A 84 -24.89 0.09 10.49
N ILE A 85 -23.97 -0.85 10.57
CA ILE A 85 -24.26 -2.27 10.75
C ILE A 85 -23.43 -2.81 11.90
N VAL A 86 -24.12 -3.51 12.80
CA VAL A 86 -23.51 -4.34 13.84
C VAL A 86 -23.83 -5.80 13.52
N VAL A 87 -22.79 -6.62 13.49
CA VAL A 87 -22.93 -8.08 13.33
C VAL A 87 -22.69 -8.74 14.69
N LEU A 88 -23.64 -9.56 15.12
CA LEU A 88 -23.66 -10.27 16.39
C LEU A 88 -23.72 -11.77 16.13
N SER A 89 -23.43 -12.57 17.16
CA SER A 89 -23.71 -14.01 17.14
C SER A 89 -25.20 -14.24 16.95
N SER A 90 -25.58 -15.35 16.30
CA SER A 90 -27.00 -15.68 16.06
C SER A 90 -27.78 -15.70 17.36
N GLY A 91 -28.91 -14.97 17.39
CA GLY A 91 -29.77 -14.85 18.58
C GLY A 91 -29.26 -13.89 19.65
N GLU A 92 -28.12 -13.22 19.45
CA GLU A 92 -27.59 -12.25 20.40
C GLU A 92 -28.32 -10.89 20.23
N MET A 93 -28.66 -10.26 21.35
CA MET A 93 -29.28 -8.92 21.34
C MET A 93 -28.25 -7.80 21.33
N LEU A 94 -28.55 -6.73 20.64
CA LEU A 94 -27.73 -5.50 20.60
C LEU A 94 -27.58 -4.92 22.01
N LYS A 95 -26.35 -4.61 22.40
CA LYS A 95 -25.98 -3.93 23.64
C LYS A 95 -25.08 -2.75 23.33
N SER A 96 -25.02 -1.76 24.22
CA SER A 96 -24.25 -0.52 24.02
C SER A 96 -22.77 -0.75 23.66
N HIS A 97 -22.14 -1.78 24.20
CA HIS A 97 -20.75 -2.08 23.88
C HIS A 97 -20.53 -2.62 22.46
N HIS A 98 -21.56 -3.20 21.83
CA HIS A 98 -21.48 -3.69 20.44
C HIS A 98 -21.38 -2.53 19.43
N VAL A 99 -21.94 -1.38 19.74
CA VAL A 99 -21.93 -0.19 18.86
C VAL A 99 -20.50 0.27 18.52
N LYS A 100 -19.54 0.01 19.40
CA LYS A 100 -18.11 0.29 19.12
C LYS A 100 -17.56 -0.49 17.92
N ASN A 101 -18.19 -1.59 17.58
CA ASN A 101 -17.82 -2.43 16.45
C ASN A 101 -18.68 -2.19 15.21
N ALA A 102 -19.58 -1.21 15.26
CA ALA A 102 -20.38 -0.82 14.10
C ALA A 102 -19.47 -0.40 12.94
N ARG A 103 -19.85 -0.79 11.73
CA ARG A 103 -19.24 -0.36 10.47
C ARG A 103 -20.34 0.06 9.52
N ASN A 104 -20.06 1.03 8.67
CA ASN A 104 -21.05 1.43 7.68
C ASN A 104 -21.26 0.36 6.60
N LEU A 105 -22.32 0.50 5.82
CA LEU A 105 -22.67 -0.47 4.77
C LEU A 105 -21.55 -0.62 3.75
N ASN A 106 -20.86 0.47 3.38
CA ASN A 106 -19.77 0.43 2.40
C ASN A 106 -18.62 -0.50 2.84
N PHE A 107 -18.27 -0.50 4.13
CA PHE A 107 -17.28 -1.44 4.66
C PHE A 107 -17.70 -2.90 4.40
N TRP A 108 -18.96 -3.26 4.69
CA TRP A 108 -19.44 -4.65 4.53
C TRP A 108 -19.53 -5.06 3.06
N LEU A 109 -19.95 -4.15 2.18
CA LEU A 109 -19.98 -4.39 0.74
C LEU A 109 -18.56 -4.51 0.17
N SER A 110 -17.62 -3.76 0.70
CA SER A 110 -16.20 -3.87 0.32
C SER A 110 -15.59 -5.22 0.68
N GLN A 111 -16.04 -5.88 1.76
CA GLN A 111 -15.61 -7.25 2.07
C GLN A 111 -15.98 -8.25 0.95
N VAL A 112 -17.10 -8.03 0.27
CA VAL A 112 -17.51 -8.84 -0.89
C VAL A 112 -16.75 -8.43 -2.14
N ALA A 113 -16.74 -7.14 -2.47
CA ALA A 113 -16.08 -6.60 -3.66
C ALA A 113 -14.57 -6.92 -3.68
N CYS A 114 -13.94 -6.88 -2.51
CA CYS A 114 -12.52 -7.16 -2.32
C CYS A 114 -12.22 -8.60 -1.87
N SER A 115 -13.15 -9.53 -2.05
CA SER A 115 -12.97 -10.93 -1.62
C SER A 115 -11.73 -11.61 -2.22
N LYS A 116 -11.36 -11.25 -3.44
CA LYS A 116 -10.14 -11.68 -4.12
C LYS A 116 -8.88 -11.23 -3.37
N TYR A 117 -8.81 -9.94 -3.00
CA TYR A 117 -7.73 -9.39 -2.20
C TYR A 117 -7.61 -10.08 -0.84
N ILE A 118 -8.74 -10.27 -0.15
CA ILE A 118 -8.78 -10.93 1.16
C ILE A 118 -8.21 -12.34 1.08
N LYS A 119 -8.63 -13.13 0.08
CA LYS A 119 -8.11 -14.49 -0.16
C LYS A 119 -6.61 -14.50 -0.45
N ILE A 120 -6.11 -13.53 -1.22
CA ILE A 120 -4.67 -13.40 -1.50
C ILE A 120 -3.89 -13.23 -0.20
N LEU A 121 -4.39 -12.43 0.75
CA LEU A 121 -3.73 -12.22 2.04
C LEU A 121 -3.83 -13.44 2.95
N GLU A 122 -5.02 -14.04 3.09
CA GLU A 122 -5.24 -15.23 3.92
C GLU A 122 -4.39 -16.41 3.46
N GLU A 123 -4.26 -16.61 2.16
CA GLU A 123 -3.48 -17.68 1.53
C GLU A 123 -2.01 -17.31 1.30
N LYS A 124 -1.57 -16.11 1.73
CA LYS A 124 -0.21 -15.59 1.62
C LYS A 124 0.31 -15.58 0.17
N ARG A 125 -0.55 -15.23 -0.79
CA ARG A 125 -0.26 -15.21 -2.22
C ARG A 125 0.22 -13.84 -2.70
N LEU A 126 1.07 -13.17 -1.89
CA LEU A 126 1.79 -11.98 -2.30
C LEU A 126 3.22 -12.34 -2.72
N THR A 127 3.70 -11.67 -3.74
CA THR A 127 5.08 -11.73 -4.23
C THR A 127 5.57 -10.35 -4.64
N VAL A 128 6.84 -10.24 -4.99
CA VAL A 128 7.44 -9.04 -5.57
C VAL A 128 7.99 -9.31 -6.95
N TYR A 129 7.93 -8.29 -7.80
CA TYR A 129 8.68 -8.18 -9.03
C TYR A 129 9.82 -7.20 -8.80
N PHE A 130 11.01 -7.59 -9.21
CA PHE A 130 12.22 -6.81 -9.04
C PHE A 130 12.45 -5.95 -10.27
N HIS A 131 12.50 -4.64 -10.09
CA HIS A 131 12.82 -3.68 -11.13
C HIS A 131 14.26 -3.20 -10.94
N PRO A 132 15.20 -3.48 -11.85
CA PRO A 132 16.61 -3.16 -11.64
C PRO A 132 16.86 -1.66 -11.68
N ILE A 133 17.75 -1.23 -10.79
CA ILE A 133 18.29 0.12 -10.71
C ILE A 133 19.77 0.03 -11.08
N VAL A 134 20.20 0.88 -12.01
CA VAL A 134 21.56 0.85 -12.56
C VAL A 134 22.30 2.16 -12.32
N ASN A 135 23.62 2.09 -12.35
CA ASN A 135 24.47 3.27 -12.46
C ASN A 135 24.80 3.62 -13.92
N LYS A 136 25.63 4.64 -14.16
CA LYS A 136 26.03 5.07 -15.50
C LYS A 136 26.78 3.99 -16.31
N ASP A 137 27.46 3.07 -15.64
CA ASP A 137 28.20 1.98 -16.27
C ASP A 137 27.30 0.73 -16.51
N LEU A 138 25.98 0.90 -16.39
CA LEU A 138 24.96 -0.16 -16.50
C LEU A 138 25.12 -1.30 -15.48
N SER A 139 25.90 -1.10 -14.44
CA SER A 139 25.98 -2.06 -13.33
C SER A 139 24.75 -1.95 -12.47
N VAL A 140 24.13 -3.08 -12.14
CA VAL A 140 22.96 -3.14 -11.25
C VAL A 140 23.40 -2.85 -9.82
N ILE A 141 22.91 -1.75 -9.25
CA ILE A 141 23.20 -1.32 -7.88
C ILE A 141 22.10 -1.68 -6.89
N GLY A 142 20.93 -2.02 -7.38
CA GLY A 142 19.77 -2.33 -6.54
C GLY A 142 18.55 -2.76 -7.33
N PHE A 143 17.49 -3.03 -6.58
CA PHE A 143 16.18 -3.38 -7.14
C PHE A 143 15.08 -2.72 -6.35
N GLU A 144 14.08 -2.19 -7.05
CA GLU A 144 12.80 -1.83 -6.46
C GLU A 144 11.90 -3.06 -6.37
N CYS A 145 11.29 -3.26 -5.20
CA CYS A 145 10.41 -4.37 -4.88
C CYS A 145 8.95 -3.99 -5.15
N LEU A 146 8.45 -4.33 -6.31
CA LEU A 146 7.08 -4.03 -6.72
C LEU A 146 6.13 -5.17 -6.33
N ILE A 147 5.27 -4.93 -5.35
CA ILE A 147 4.32 -5.93 -4.86
C ILE A 147 3.36 -6.42 -5.94
N ARG A 148 3.03 -7.70 -5.95
CA ARG A 148 2.02 -8.34 -6.81
C ARG A 148 1.21 -9.34 -6.01
N GLY A 149 -0.10 -9.40 -6.26
CA GLY A 149 -0.91 -10.53 -5.84
C GLY A 149 -0.86 -11.64 -6.88
N ILE A 150 -1.02 -12.87 -6.45
CA ILE A 150 -1.10 -14.05 -7.34
C ILE A 150 -2.47 -14.70 -7.13
N GLU A 151 -3.22 -14.89 -8.21
CA GLU A 151 -4.46 -15.66 -8.21
C GLU A 151 -4.19 -17.17 -8.12
N GLN A 152 -5.25 -17.95 -7.90
CA GLN A 152 -5.13 -19.40 -7.86
C GLN A 152 -4.72 -20.00 -9.21
N ASP A 153 -5.07 -19.35 -10.33
CA ASP A 153 -4.68 -19.72 -11.68
C ASP A 153 -3.28 -19.22 -12.07
N GLY A 154 -2.58 -18.53 -11.16
CA GLY A 154 -1.26 -17.95 -11.37
C GLY A 154 -1.27 -16.56 -12.02
N SER A 155 -2.43 -16.00 -12.37
CA SER A 155 -2.51 -14.65 -12.92
C SER A 155 -2.14 -13.58 -11.87
N LEU A 156 -1.59 -12.46 -12.36
CA LEU A 156 -1.14 -11.37 -11.49
C LEU A 156 -2.26 -10.39 -11.18
N VAL A 157 -2.27 -9.93 -9.94
CA VAL A 157 -3.14 -8.86 -9.46
C VAL A 157 -2.31 -7.60 -9.26
N SER A 158 -2.78 -6.48 -9.81
CA SER A 158 -2.08 -5.20 -9.79
C SER A 158 -1.97 -4.60 -8.38
N PRO A 159 -0.90 -3.85 -8.07
CA PRO A 159 -0.80 -3.09 -6.84
C PRO A 159 -1.97 -2.14 -6.63
N ALA A 160 -2.41 -1.42 -7.66
CA ALA A 160 -3.52 -0.47 -7.58
C ALA A 160 -4.79 -1.12 -7.02
N TYR A 161 -5.16 -2.32 -7.50
CA TYR A 161 -6.30 -3.06 -6.96
C TYR A 161 -6.07 -3.48 -5.50
N LEU A 162 -4.85 -3.94 -5.17
CA LEU A 162 -4.53 -4.38 -3.81
C LEU A 162 -4.62 -3.24 -2.80
N PHE A 163 -4.08 -2.05 -3.14
CA PHE A 163 -4.13 -0.87 -2.29
C PHE A 163 -5.55 -0.31 -2.16
N ASP A 164 -6.31 -0.20 -3.25
CA ASP A 164 -7.72 0.22 -3.24
C ASP A 164 -8.55 -0.68 -2.30
N CYS A 165 -8.38 -2.01 -2.40
CA CYS A 165 -9.04 -2.93 -1.50
C CYS A 165 -8.55 -2.83 -0.05
N ALA A 166 -7.27 -2.57 0.19
CA ALA A 166 -6.74 -2.41 1.54
C ALA A 166 -7.35 -1.18 2.25
N GLU A 167 -7.57 -0.09 1.52
CA GLU A 167 -8.24 1.11 2.03
C GLU A 167 -9.73 0.83 2.30
N LYS A 168 -10.47 0.32 1.31
CA LYS A 168 -11.91 0.02 1.41
C LYS A 168 -12.24 -0.96 2.52
N THR A 169 -11.37 -1.92 2.78
CA THR A 169 -11.54 -2.92 3.85
C THR A 169 -10.90 -2.49 5.18
N ASN A 170 -10.39 -1.25 5.27
CA ASN A 170 -9.72 -0.71 6.45
C ASN A 170 -8.57 -1.61 6.96
N SER A 171 -7.82 -2.21 6.03
CA SER A 171 -6.72 -3.14 6.30
C SER A 171 -5.35 -2.65 5.86
N ILE A 172 -5.23 -1.36 5.52
CA ILE A 172 -4.00 -0.76 4.98
C ILE A 172 -2.79 -0.99 5.88
N PHE A 173 -2.95 -0.92 7.22
CA PHE A 173 -1.90 -1.17 8.20
C PHE A 173 -1.33 -2.60 8.11
N TYR A 174 -2.22 -3.58 8.05
CA TYR A 174 -1.83 -4.98 7.91
C TYR A 174 -1.22 -5.26 6.54
N PHE A 175 -1.81 -4.69 5.49
CA PHE A 175 -1.36 -4.88 4.12
C PHE A 175 0.04 -4.31 3.89
N ASP A 176 0.27 -3.06 4.28
CA ASP A 176 1.56 -2.39 4.15
C ASP A 176 2.67 -3.14 4.91
N ARG A 177 2.42 -3.54 6.16
CA ARG A 177 3.35 -4.39 6.90
C ARG A 177 3.64 -5.69 6.17
N THR A 178 2.63 -6.36 5.65
CA THR A 178 2.78 -7.63 4.91
C THR A 178 3.60 -7.41 3.62
N CYS A 179 3.41 -6.29 2.93
CA CYS A 179 4.20 -5.93 1.74
C CYS A 179 5.69 -5.79 2.08
N ARG A 180 6.04 -5.07 3.16
CA ARG A 180 7.43 -4.92 3.61
C ARG A 180 8.04 -6.28 3.99
N GLU A 181 7.32 -7.12 4.73
CA GLU A 181 7.76 -8.46 5.10
C GLU A 181 8.00 -9.36 3.88
N VAL A 182 7.10 -9.31 2.88
CA VAL A 182 7.24 -10.06 1.63
C VAL A 182 8.43 -9.57 0.82
N ALA A 183 8.65 -8.25 0.72
CA ALA A 183 9.78 -7.66 0.02
C ALA A 183 11.12 -8.10 0.61
N ILE A 184 11.28 -8.00 1.94
CA ILE A 184 12.49 -8.42 2.66
C ILE A 184 12.75 -9.92 2.45
N ARG A 185 11.74 -10.76 2.69
CA ARG A 185 11.87 -12.21 2.55
C ARG A 185 12.25 -12.61 1.12
N LYS A 186 11.54 -12.07 0.12
CA LYS A 186 11.80 -12.39 -1.29
C LYS A 186 13.17 -11.91 -1.76
N SER A 187 13.62 -10.75 -1.32
CA SER A 187 14.96 -10.25 -1.60
C SER A 187 16.05 -11.16 -1.01
N ALA A 188 15.85 -11.62 0.23
CA ALA A 188 16.76 -12.57 0.86
C ALA A 188 16.79 -13.93 0.15
N GLU A 189 15.62 -14.48 -0.23
CA GLU A 189 15.48 -15.73 -0.99
C GLU A 189 16.21 -15.66 -2.34
N LYS A 190 16.25 -14.45 -2.97
CA LYS A 190 16.97 -14.20 -4.23
C LYS A 190 18.45 -13.83 -4.04
N GLY A 191 18.96 -13.86 -2.82
CA GLY A 191 20.37 -13.57 -2.51
C GLY A 191 20.77 -12.10 -2.75
N LEU A 192 19.85 -11.15 -2.60
CA LEU A 192 20.09 -9.72 -2.82
C LEU A 192 20.69 -9.06 -1.55
N LYS A 193 21.83 -9.59 -1.05
CA LYS A 193 22.42 -9.11 0.21
C LYS A 193 23.39 -7.94 0.04
N ASP A 194 23.96 -7.79 -1.15
CA ASP A 194 25.06 -6.85 -1.43
C ASP A 194 24.63 -5.71 -2.38
N VAL A 195 23.34 -5.54 -2.61
CA VAL A 195 22.75 -4.50 -3.46
C VAL A 195 21.65 -3.77 -2.69
N LEU A 196 21.27 -2.58 -3.16
CA LEU A 196 20.18 -1.82 -2.55
C LEU A 196 18.83 -2.49 -2.84
N ILE A 197 17.97 -2.51 -1.84
CA ILE A 197 16.60 -3.05 -1.90
C ILE A 197 15.64 -1.91 -1.56
N PHE A 198 14.92 -1.45 -2.55
CA PHE A 198 13.95 -0.36 -2.41
C PHE A 198 12.58 -0.94 -2.10
N ILE A 199 11.95 -0.45 -1.03
CA ILE A 199 10.68 -0.96 -0.50
C ILE A 199 9.74 0.20 -0.23
N ASN A 200 8.63 0.23 -0.94
CA ASN A 200 7.55 1.19 -0.71
C ASN A 200 6.88 0.97 0.64
N PHE A 201 6.52 2.04 1.33
CA PHE A 201 5.69 1.99 2.52
C PHE A 201 4.68 3.14 2.55
N VAL A 202 3.60 2.93 3.27
CA VAL A 202 2.52 3.91 3.45
C VAL A 202 2.70 4.60 4.80
N PRO A 203 3.11 5.88 4.85
CA PRO A 203 3.38 6.58 6.12
C PRO A 203 2.18 6.58 7.08
N THR A 204 0.97 6.76 6.56
CA THR A 204 -0.27 6.76 7.34
C THR A 204 -0.61 5.39 7.96
N SER A 205 0.09 4.33 7.53
CA SER A 205 -0.01 2.99 8.12
C SER A 205 0.86 2.79 9.37
N ILE A 206 1.68 3.77 9.74
CA ILE A 206 2.60 3.68 10.87
C ILE A 206 2.15 4.67 11.96
N ASP A 207 1.58 4.15 13.03
CA ASP A 207 1.10 4.93 14.16
C ASP A 207 2.25 5.21 15.16
N ASN A 208 2.94 4.14 15.59
CA ASN A 208 4.14 4.22 16.42
C ASN A 208 5.30 3.46 15.74
N PRO A 209 6.36 4.17 15.29
CA PRO A 209 7.49 3.55 14.61
C PRO A 209 8.13 2.39 15.39
N GLU A 210 8.32 2.54 16.70
CA GLU A 210 8.97 1.51 17.52
C GLU A 210 8.22 0.18 17.50
N THR A 211 6.89 0.23 17.50
CA THR A 211 6.03 -0.95 17.48
C THR A 211 5.78 -1.46 16.07
N CYS A 212 5.44 -0.54 15.14
CA CYS A 212 5.03 -0.91 13.79
C CYS A 212 6.19 -1.42 12.93
N LEU A 213 7.43 -0.95 13.20
CA LEU A 213 8.60 -1.33 12.40
C LEU A 213 9.43 -2.46 13.05
N LYS A 214 9.13 -2.83 14.27
CA LYS A 214 9.84 -3.89 15.00
C LYS A 214 9.93 -5.18 14.20
N THR A 215 8.81 -5.66 13.66
CA THR A 215 8.78 -6.90 12.88
C THR A 215 9.58 -6.79 11.57
N THR A 216 9.60 -5.62 10.95
CA THR A 216 10.38 -5.36 9.73
C THR A 216 11.87 -5.44 10.02
N ILE A 217 12.32 -4.84 11.13
CA ILE A 217 13.72 -4.85 11.59
C ILE A 217 14.16 -6.28 11.94
N GLU A 218 13.39 -6.95 12.80
CA GLU A 218 13.68 -8.33 13.22
C GLU A 218 13.75 -9.30 12.03
N LEU A 219 12.91 -9.08 11.01
CA LEU A 219 12.92 -9.89 9.80
C LEU A 219 14.19 -9.64 8.96
N ALA A 220 14.59 -8.38 8.78
CA ALA A 220 15.85 -8.05 8.09
C ALA A 220 17.06 -8.68 8.78
N ASP A 221 17.11 -8.60 10.12
CA ASP A 221 18.16 -9.21 10.94
C ASP A 221 18.18 -10.74 10.78
N SER A 222 17.00 -11.39 10.81
CA SER A 222 16.89 -12.85 10.70
C SER A 222 17.40 -13.40 9.36
N TYR A 223 17.32 -12.60 8.30
CA TYR A 223 17.86 -12.94 6.98
C TYR A 223 19.28 -12.44 6.74
N ASN A 224 19.90 -11.77 7.73
CA ASN A 224 21.22 -11.15 7.62
C ASN A 224 21.31 -10.17 6.45
N LEU A 225 20.27 -9.39 6.23
CA LEU A 225 20.28 -8.26 5.32
C LEU A 225 20.86 -7.05 6.03
N LYS A 226 21.81 -6.37 5.38
CA LYS A 226 22.38 -5.14 5.94
C LYS A 226 21.34 -4.04 5.89
N HIS A 227 21.08 -3.37 7.00
CA HIS A 227 20.13 -2.27 7.06
C HIS A 227 20.48 -1.16 6.07
N GLU A 228 21.77 -0.85 5.91
CA GLU A 228 22.26 0.17 4.95
C GLU A 228 21.95 -0.15 3.48
N ASN A 229 21.57 -1.40 3.17
CA ASN A 229 21.16 -1.82 1.85
C ASN A 229 19.64 -1.78 1.65
N ILE A 230 18.86 -1.52 2.69
CA ILE A 230 17.39 -1.39 2.58
C ILE A 230 17.05 0.10 2.52
N VAL A 231 16.30 0.48 1.50
CA VAL A 231 15.84 1.85 1.24
C VAL A 231 14.31 1.87 1.33
N PHE A 232 13.76 2.62 2.25
CA PHE A 232 12.31 2.80 2.35
C PHE A 232 11.87 4.01 1.52
N GLU A 233 10.90 3.79 0.61
CA GLU A 233 10.38 4.80 -0.31
C GLU A 233 9.10 5.40 0.22
N VAL A 234 9.05 6.73 0.25
CA VAL A 234 7.88 7.52 0.63
C VAL A 234 7.35 8.21 -0.60
N VAL A 235 6.10 7.93 -0.96
CA VAL A 235 5.45 8.59 -2.11
C VAL A 235 5.02 10.00 -1.72
N GLU A 236 5.39 10.99 -2.53
CA GLU A 236 5.06 12.42 -2.31
C GLU A 236 3.56 12.68 -2.25
N THR A 237 2.77 11.94 -3.03
CA THR A 237 1.33 12.17 -3.23
C THR A 237 0.44 11.79 -2.06
N HIS A 238 0.92 11.02 -1.10
CA HIS A 238 0.17 10.80 0.12
C HIS A 238 0.06 12.13 0.89
N LYS A 239 -1.14 12.67 1.02
CA LYS A 239 -1.44 13.82 1.88
C LYS A 239 -1.08 13.48 3.32
N VAL A 240 0.20 13.62 3.64
CA VAL A 240 0.66 13.50 5.01
C VAL A 240 0.30 14.83 5.69
N GLU A 241 -0.85 14.85 6.34
CA GLU A 241 -1.31 16.02 7.09
C GLU A 241 -0.34 16.37 8.22
N ASP A 242 0.36 15.37 8.76
CA ASP A 242 1.37 15.52 9.81
C ASP A 242 2.80 15.22 9.31
N ILE A 243 3.45 16.24 8.75
CA ILE A 243 4.84 16.17 8.31
C ILE A 243 5.82 15.86 9.46
N LYS A 244 5.46 16.24 10.71
CA LYS A 244 6.30 15.95 11.89
C LYS A 244 6.27 14.46 12.22
N HIS A 245 5.09 13.85 12.14
CA HIS A 245 4.94 12.42 12.33
C HIS A 245 5.71 11.63 11.26
N LEU A 246 5.58 12.03 9.99
CA LEU A 246 6.36 11.42 8.92
C LEU A 246 7.87 11.54 9.18
N ARG A 247 8.35 12.72 9.57
CA ARG A 247 9.75 12.92 9.90
C ARG A 247 10.22 11.98 11.02
N ASN A 248 9.43 11.83 12.09
CA ASN A 248 9.75 10.91 13.18
C ASN A 248 9.87 9.45 12.70
N ILE A 249 9.00 9.02 11.78
CA ILE A 249 9.09 7.68 11.16
C ILE A 249 10.42 7.54 10.40
N LEU A 250 10.78 8.51 9.57
CA LEU A 250 11.99 8.47 8.76
C LEU A 250 13.27 8.54 9.61
N ASP A 251 13.26 9.38 10.64
CA ASP A 251 14.38 9.49 11.57
C ASP A 251 14.57 8.16 12.32
N TYR A 252 13.49 7.50 12.74
CA TYR A 252 13.56 6.17 13.35
C TYR A 252 14.17 5.12 12.39
N TYR A 253 13.79 5.12 11.11
CA TYR A 253 14.43 4.24 10.13
C TYR A 253 15.94 4.49 10.02
N ARG A 254 16.37 5.77 9.95
CA ARG A 254 17.78 6.12 9.88
C ARG A 254 18.56 5.73 11.15
N GLU A 255 17.98 5.91 12.33
CA GLU A 255 18.58 5.47 13.60
C GLU A 255 18.83 3.96 13.62
N LYS A 256 18.03 3.18 12.90
CA LYS A 256 18.23 1.74 12.72
C LYS A 256 19.19 1.40 11.57
N GLY A 257 19.75 2.39 10.88
CA GLY A 257 20.72 2.21 9.80
C GLY A 257 20.14 2.02 8.42
N PHE A 258 18.81 2.13 8.24
CA PHE A 258 18.15 2.09 6.94
C PHE A 258 18.30 3.41 6.18
N LYS A 259 18.13 3.38 4.87
CA LYS A 259 18.04 4.59 4.03
C LYS A 259 16.61 4.94 3.72
N VAL A 260 16.39 6.18 3.35
CA VAL A 260 15.08 6.72 2.97
C VAL A 260 15.18 7.36 1.60
N ALA A 261 14.21 7.05 0.73
CA ALA A 261 14.03 7.70 -0.56
C ALA A 261 12.72 8.48 -0.58
N LEU A 262 12.74 9.67 -1.20
CA LEU A 262 11.54 10.42 -1.55
C LEU A 262 11.20 10.13 -3.00
N ASP A 263 10.00 9.57 -3.21
CA ASP A 263 9.51 9.12 -4.51
C ASP A 263 8.71 10.20 -5.23
N ASP A 264 8.55 10.06 -6.55
CA ASP A 264 7.75 10.92 -7.44
C ASP A 264 8.10 12.43 -7.38
N VAL A 265 9.37 12.78 -7.12
CA VAL A 265 9.79 14.20 -7.06
C VAL A 265 9.63 14.87 -8.41
N GLY A 266 8.76 15.88 -8.46
CA GLY A 266 8.44 16.66 -9.66
C GLY A 266 7.06 16.40 -10.25
N SER A 267 6.32 15.41 -9.79
CA SER A 267 4.94 15.16 -10.22
C SER A 267 3.90 16.01 -9.47
N GLY A 268 4.26 16.63 -8.34
CA GLY A 268 3.35 17.36 -7.46
C GLY A 268 3.87 18.71 -6.96
N PHE A 269 3.03 19.40 -6.17
CA PHE A 269 3.31 20.73 -5.63
C PHE A 269 4.24 20.74 -4.41
N SER A 270 4.43 19.61 -3.73
CA SER A 270 5.11 19.52 -2.42
C SER A 270 6.54 19.00 -2.45
N GLY A 271 7.05 18.52 -3.60
CA GLY A 271 8.34 17.83 -3.70
C GLY A 271 9.52 18.57 -3.09
N LEU A 272 9.70 19.85 -3.40
CA LEU A 272 10.79 20.66 -2.83
C LEU A 272 10.58 20.91 -1.33
N THR A 273 9.34 21.11 -0.89
CA THR A 273 9.04 21.30 0.53
C THR A 273 9.32 20.01 1.31
N ASN A 274 8.93 18.86 0.76
CA ASN A 274 9.19 17.56 1.37
C ASN A 274 10.69 17.25 1.38
N LEU A 275 11.42 17.55 0.31
CA LEU A 275 12.89 17.44 0.28
C LEU A 275 13.56 18.21 1.43
N VAL A 276 13.14 19.47 1.64
CA VAL A 276 13.67 20.31 2.71
C VAL A 276 13.28 19.81 4.11
N ASN A 277 12.05 19.31 4.28
CA ASN A 277 11.56 18.88 5.59
C ASN A 277 12.04 17.48 5.99
N LEU A 278 12.20 16.57 5.03
CA LEU A 278 12.42 15.16 5.29
C LEU A 278 13.90 14.74 5.18
N HIS A 279 14.74 15.54 4.50
CA HIS A 279 16.17 15.26 4.29
C HIS A 279 16.45 13.81 3.84
N PRO A 280 15.89 13.35 2.70
CA PRO A 280 16.06 11.96 2.27
C PRO A 280 17.53 11.65 1.92
N ASP A 281 17.89 10.36 1.93
CA ASP A 281 19.19 9.89 1.44
C ASP A 281 19.21 9.83 -0.09
N ILE A 282 18.05 9.59 -0.69
CA ILE A 282 17.85 9.46 -2.14
C ILE A 282 16.59 10.23 -2.54
N ILE A 283 16.60 10.88 -3.70
CA ILE A 283 15.38 11.31 -4.39
C ILE A 283 15.20 10.52 -5.67
N LYS A 284 13.95 10.26 -6.04
CA LYS A 284 13.57 9.64 -7.31
C LYS A 284 12.86 10.72 -8.14
N ILE A 285 13.46 11.08 -9.28
CA ILE A 285 12.85 12.04 -10.22
C ILE A 285 11.84 11.30 -11.07
N ASP A 286 10.60 11.75 -11.00
CA ASP A 286 9.45 11.12 -11.66
C ASP A 286 9.62 11.01 -13.18
N ARG A 287 9.04 9.95 -13.75
CA ARG A 287 9.05 9.66 -15.19
C ARG A 287 8.54 10.84 -16.04
N GLU A 288 7.56 11.61 -15.56
CA GLU A 288 7.01 12.74 -16.34
C GLU A 288 8.07 13.79 -16.65
N ILE A 289 9.04 14.00 -15.76
CA ILE A 289 10.17 14.89 -15.96
C ILE A 289 11.20 14.24 -16.90
N ILE A 290 11.46 12.94 -16.77
CA ILE A 290 12.49 12.22 -17.54
C ILE A 290 12.05 11.95 -18.98
N HIS A 291 10.75 11.70 -19.20
CA HIS A 291 10.24 11.38 -20.53
C HIS A 291 10.49 12.49 -21.55
N ASN A 292 11.19 12.14 -22.67
CA ASN A 292 11.60 13.05 -23.74
C ASN A 292 12.52 14.21 -23.29
N ILE A 293 13.24 14.08 -22.19
CA ILE A 293 14.13 15.12 -21.64
C ILE A 293 15.22 15.54 -22.60
N ASN A 294 15.68 14.66 -23.49
CA ASN A 294 16.71 14.94 -24.47
C ASN A 294 16.31 16.02 -25.51
N GLY A 295 15.04 16.36 -25.61
CA GLY A 295 14.51 17.39 -26.52
C GLY A 295 13.77 18.54 -25.80
N ASP A 296 13.88 18.66 -24.47
CA ASP A 296 13.14 19.67 -23.69
C ASP A 296 14.07 20.42 -22.74
N ASP A 297 14.45 21.63 -23.13
CA ASP A 297 15.39 22.48 -22.37
C ASP A 297 14.88 22.85 -20.98
N LEU A 298 13.54 22.94 -20.78
CA LEU A 298 12.96 23.24 -19.48
C LEU A 298 13.11 22.05 -18.52
N LYS A 299 12.80 20.85 -18.97
CA LYS A 299 13.00 19.61 -18.20
C LYS A 299 14.47 19.42 -17.85
N GLN A 300 15.37 19.67 -18.81
CA GLN A 300 16.82 19.64 -18.60
C GLN A 300 17.24 20.58 -17.46
N GLY A 301 16.80 21.84 -17.53
CA GLY A 301 17.08 22.83 -16.50
C GLY A 301 16.55 22.46 -15.12
N VAL A 302 15.35 21.88 -15.04
CA VAL A 302 14.77 21.40 -13.79
C VAL A 302 15.62 20.26 -13.19
N VAL A 303 15.98 19.25 -13.98
CA VAL A 303 16.81 18.13 -13.52
C VAL A 303 18.19 18.63 -13.07
N GLU A 304 18.84 19.51 -13.82
CA GLU A 304 20.15 20.07 -13.45
C GLU A 304 20.08 20.86 -12.13
N ALA A 305 19.02 21.63 -11.92
CA ALA A 305 18.81 22.34 -10.65
C ALA A 305 18.62 21.38 -9.47
N LEU A 306 17.78 20.36 -9.62
CA LEU A 306 17.57 19.33 -8.61
C LEU A 306 18.85 18.56 -8.28
N VAL A 307 19.57 18.09 -9.28
CA VAL A 307 20.83 17.38 -9.13
C VAL A 307 21.87 18.25 -8.39
N ASN A 308 21.99 19.51 -8.76
CA ASN A 308 22.92 20.43 -8.09
C ASN A 308 22.55 20.68 -6.64
N LEU A 309 21.25 20.81 -6.33
CA LEU A 309 20.74 20.93 -4.97
C LEU A 309 21.09 19.68 -4.14
N CYS A 310 20.80 18.48 -4.69
CA CYS A 310 21.04 17.21 -4.04
C CYS A 310 22.52 16.94 -3.77
N ARG A 311 23.40 17.19 -4.75
CA ARG A 311 24.86 17.04 -4.59
C ARG A 311 25.42 17.89 -3.45
N LYS A 312 24.95 19.13 -3.31
CA LYS A 312 25.37 20.03 -2.21
C LYS A 312 24.97 19.51 -0.83
N ASN A 313 23.97 18.65 -0.77
CA ASN A 313 23.42 18.11 0.48
C ASN A 313 23.72 16.62 0.66
N ASN A 314 24.60 16.01 -0.15
CA ASN A 314 24.95 14.58 -0.14
C ASN A 314 23.74 13.65 -0.35
N ILE A 315 22.73 14.09 -1.08
CA ILE A 315 21.53 13.33 -1.46
C ILE A 315 21.79 12.69 -2.82
N LYS A 316 21.54 11.39 -2.96
CA LYS A 316 21.64 10.68 -4.22
C LYS A 316 20.40 10.92 -5.08
N VAL A 317 20.60 10.91 -6.41
CA VAL A 317 19.52 11.13 -7.38
C VAL A 317 19.33 9.89 -8.22
N LEU A 318 18.09 9.38 -8.27
CA LEU A 318 17.65 8.31 -9.15
C LEU A 318 16.68 8.90 -10.18
N ALA A 319 16.92 8.68 -11.47
CA ALA A 319 16.00 9.03 -12.53
C ALA A 319 15.13 7.83 -12.91
N GLU A 320 13.82 8.03 -12.90
CA GLU A 320 12.84 6.99 -13.22
C GLU A 320 12.32 7.05 -14.64
N GLY A 321 11.82 5.92 -15.13
CA GLY A 321 11.17 5.84 -16.43
C GLY A 321 12.05 6.12 -17.62
N VAL A 322 13.34 5.81 -17.55
CA VAL A 322 14.26 5.91 -18.70
C VAL A 322 13.88 4.83 -19.70
N GLU A 323 13.36 5.24 -20.86
CA GLU A 323 12.83 4.32 -21.89
C GLU A 323 13.61 4.36 -23.21
N THR A 324 14.37 5.45 -23.47
CA THR A 324 15.09 5.68 -24.72
C THR A 324 16.58 5.94 -24.50
N ILE A 325 17.37 5.65 -25.55
CA ILE A 325 18.80 5.97 -25.56
C ILE A 325 19.05 7.48 -25.47
N GLY A 326 18.15 8.30 -26.04
CA GLY A 326 18.26 9.76 -25.95
C GLY A 326 18.15 10.24 -24.51
N GLU A 327 17.19 9.74 -23.75
CA GLU A 327 17.04 10.02 -22.33
C GLU A 327 18.26 9.53 -21.53
N PHE A 328 18.70 8.30 -21.77
CA PHE A 328 19.89 7.73 -21.11
C PHE A 328 21.13 8.60 -21.35
N ASN A 329 21.42 8.98 -22.60
CA ASN A 329 22.60 9.78 -22.92
C ASN A 329 22.59 11.15 -22.23
N PHE A 330 21.42 11.75 -22.05
CA PHE A 330 21.31 13.01 -21.32
C PHE A 330 21.51 12.80 -19.82
N ILE A 331 20.87 11.77 -19.22
CA ILE A 331 20.74 11.65 -17.76
C ILE A 331 21.96 10.97 -17.12
N SER A 332 22.62 10.03 -17.82
CA SER A 332 23.63 9.11 -17.24
C SER A 332 24.84 9.78 -16.58
N GLU A 333 25.28 10.93 -17.09
CA GLU A 333 26.39 11.69 -16.52
C GLU A 333 25.94 12.70 -15.43
N ARG A 334 24.64 12.82 -15.20
CA ARG A 334 24.05 13.81 -14.30
C ARG A 334 23.59 13.21 -12.97
N VAL A 335 22.97 12.04 -13.00
CA VAL A 335 22.39 11.39 -11.84
C VAL A 335 23.25 10.23 -11.32
N ASP A 336 23.00 9.76 -10.10
CA ASP A 336 23.71 8.63 -9.51
C ASP A 336 23.17 7.29 -10.01
N TYR A 337 21.85 7.20 -10.16
CA TYR A 337 21.11 5.98 -10.46
C TYR A 337 20.03 6.20 -11.51
N MET A 338 19.67 5.15 -12.21
CA MET A 338 18.63 5.17 -13.24
C MET A 338 17.79 3.89 -13.17
N GLN A 339 16.51 4.03 -13.50
CA GLN A 339 15.57 2.93 -13.61
C GLN A 339 14.65 3.17 -14.81
N GLY A 340 14.27 2.10 -15.52
CA GLY A 340 13.32 2.22 -16.63
C GLY A 340 13.34 1.02 -17.57
N PHE A 341 12.39 1.00 -18.49
CA PHE A 341 12.21 -0.13 -19.42
C PHE A 341 13.29 -0.24 -20.47
N LEU A 342 14.11 0.79 -20.63
CA LEU A 342 15.33 0.71 -21.44
C LEU A 342 16.27 -0.37 -20.90
N PHE A 343 16.37 -0.53 -19.59
CA PHE A 343 17.27 -1.48 -18.94
C PHE A 343 16.62 -2.85 -18.79
N ALA A 344 15.47 -2.92 -18.14
CA ALA A 344 14.63 -4.11 -18.05
C ALA A 344 13.25 -3.77 -17.48
N LYS A 345 12.25 -4.60 -17.77
CA LYS A 345 10.96 -4.55 -17.10
C LYS A 345 11.03 -5.29 -15.75
N PRO A 346 10.17 -4.93 -14.78
CA PRO A 346 10.05 -5.68 -13.55
C PRO A 346 9.79 -7.17 -13.80
N SER A 347 10.48 -8.04 -13.09
CA SER A 347 10.37 -9.49 -13.26
C SER A 347 10.47 -10.22 -11.92
N PRO A 348 9.90 -11.45 -11.78
CA PRO A 348 10.01 -12.23 -10.56
C PRO A 348 11.44 -12.70 -10.26
N GLU A 349 12.28 -12.75 -11.32
CA GLU A 349 13.71 -13.06 -11.19
C GLU A 349 14.52 -11.76 -11.35
N PRO A 350 15.37 -11.40 -10.35
CA PRO A 350 16.17 -10.19 -10.42
C PRO A 350 17.28 -10.33 -11.49
N SER A 351 17.17 -9.55 -12.57
CA SER A 351 18.21 -9.54 -13.62
C SER A 351 19.42 -8.73 -13.18
N ARG A 352 20.56 -9.37 -13.01
CA ARG A 352 21.85 -8.72 -12.67
C ARG A 352 22.66 -8.28 -13.88
N GLN A 353 22.25 -8.68 -15.06
CA GLN A 353 22.91 -8.31 -16.32
C GLN A 353 21.95 -7.47 -17.15
N ILE A 354 22.36 -6.26 -17.43
CA ILE A 354 21.61 -5.32 -18.25
C ILE A 354 22.32 -5.16 -19.58
N SER A 355 21.55 -5.27 -20.68
CA SER A 355 22.02 -4.96 -22.02
C SER A 355 21.05 -3.97 -22.65
N VAL A 356 21.53 -2.78 -22.92
CA VAL A 356 20.76 -1.78 -23.67
C VAL A 356 20.83 -2.14 -25.14
N LYS A 357 19.69 -2.56 -25.72
CA LYS A 357 19.61 -2.83 -27.17
C LYS A 357 19.49 -1.51 -27.90
N GLY A 358 20.53 -1.14 -28.65
CA GLY A 358 20.44 0.01 -29.54
C GLY A 358 21.68 0.93 -29.55
N SER A 359 22.84 0.38 -29.64
CA SER A 359 24.03 1.09 -30.14
C SER A 359 24.43 0.51 -31.50
#